data_74d88090882e8c56855d02338db38241
#
_entry.id   74d88090882e8c56855d02338db38241
#
_cell.length_a   1.000
_cell.length_b   1.000
_cell.length_c   1.000
_cell.angle_alpha   90.00
_cell.angle_beta   90.00
_cell.angle_gamma   90.00
#
_symmetry.space_group_name_H-M   'P 1'
#
loop_
_entity.id
_entity.type
_entity.pdbx_description
1 polymer ?
#
loop_
_entity_poly.entity_id
_entity_poly.type
_entity_poly.pdbx_seq_one_letter_code
_entity_poly.pdbx_strand_id
1 'polypeptide(L)'
;MNDLNLPTLDIEDIDIDEIEQSKMDLVEDESGGAIRYGIVGSGQGGGRMAKAFFDLGYRKTIAFNLAQSDLNHLGLPENHKHHLVYEGASGAGKNHAVSKKAFDDKSQEVFNKYKEIFGDKIDRILICVGVG
;
A
#
# COMPACT_ATOMS: atom_id res chain seq x y z
N MET A 1 21.22 38.48 9.09
CA MET A 1 21.05 37.89 8.88
C MET A 1 20.97 37.38 8.53
N ASN A 2 21.08 37.47 8.41
CA ASN A 2 20.91 36.74 7.95
C ASN A 2 20.76 35.95 7.95
N ASP A 3 20.84 36.00 8.28
CA ASP A 3 20.78 35.21 8.27
C ASP A 3 20.42 34.47 8.21
N LEU A 4 19.92 34.78 8.35
CA LEU A 4 19.53 34.15 7.89
C LEU A 4 19.95 33.54 6.99
N ASN A 5 20.30 33.63 7.16
CA ASN A 5 20.87 32.87 6.43
C ASN A 5 20.66 31.61 6.63
N LEU A 6 19.65 31.47 6.66
CA LEU A 6 19.18 30.26 6.38
C LEU A 6 19.98 29.68 5.36
N PRO A 7 20.52 28.65 5.69
CA PRO A 7 21.12 27.88 4.70
C PRO A 7 20.09 27.76 3.64
N THR A 8 20.25 28.56 2.80
CA THR A 8 19.53 28.54 1.72
C THR A 8 19.43 27.22 1.23
N LEU A 9 18.35 26.77 1.41
CA LEU A 9 17.99 25.61 0.81
C LEU A 9 18.18 25.76 -0.64
N ASP A 10 19.19 25.16 -1.06
CA ASP A 10 19.43 25.01 -2.44
C ASP A 10 18.39 24.05 -2.94
N ILE A 11 17.42 24.57 -3.60
CA ILE A 11 16.36 23.76 -4.20
C ILE A 11 16.95 22.68 -5.12
N GLU A 12 18.11 22.92 -5.67
CA GLU A 12 18.82 21.98 -6.51
C GLU A 12 19.27 20.72 -5.77
N ASP A 13 19.48 20.84 -4.47
CA ASP A 13 19.93 19.73 -3.64
C ASP A 13 18.76 18.98 -2.98
N ILE A 14 17.53 19.38 -3.25
CA ILE A 14 16.37 18.78 -2.65
C ILE A 14 15.78 17.75 -3.61
N ASP A 15 15.67 16.52 -3.14
CA ASP A 15 14.98 15.47 -3.86
C ASP A 15 13.47 15.66 -3.69
N ILE A 16 12.81 15.98 -4.78
CA ILE A 16 11.36 16.19 -4.79
C ILE A 16 10.61 14.93 -4.37
N ASP A 17 11.12 13.77 -4.76
CA ASP A 17 10.49 12.49 -4.40
C ASP A 17 10.56 12.26 -2.90
N GLU A 18 11.68 12.60 -2.26
CA GLU A 18 11.79 12.54 -0.80
C GLU A 18 10.82 13.49 -0.11
N ILE A 19 10.66 14.69 -0.65
CA ILE A 19 9.72 15.67 -0.09
C ILE A 19 8.29 15.17 -0.20
N GLU A 20 7.92 14.61 -1.34
CA GLU A 20 6.58 14.06 -1.54
C GLU A 20 6.32 12.88 -0.62
N GLN A 21 7.29 11.98 -0.49
CA GLN A 21 7.20 10.85 0.42
C GLN A 21 7.05 11.33 1.87
N SER A 22 7.85 12.30 2.27
CA SER A 22 7.79 12.89 3.60
C SER A 22 6.44 13.55 3.87
N LYS A 23 5.86 14.22 2.88
CA LYS A 23 4.53 14.81 3.00
C LYS A 23 3.45 13.73 3.14
N MET A 24 3.58 12.63 2.41
CA MET A 24 2.65 11.51 2.55
C MET A 24 2.72 10.92 3.96
N ASP A 25 3.90 10.73 4.48
CA ASP A 25 4.11 10.24 5.84
C ASP A 25 3.52 11.20 6.88
N LEU A 26 3.70 12.51 6.67
CA LEU A 26 3.14 13.54 7.54
C LEU A 26 1.61 13.54 7.51
N VAL A 27 1.02 13.41 6.35
CA VAL A 27 -0.44 13.34 6.21
C VAL A 27 -0.99 12.10 6.92
N GLU A 28 -0.29 10.98 6.81
CA GLU A 28 -0.66 9.77 7.54
C GLU A 28 -0.62 9.99 9.04
N ASP A 29 0.46 10.60 9.53
CA ASP A 29 0.61 10.90 10.95
C ASP A 29 -0.45 11.89 11.44
N GLU A 30 -0.81 12.86 10.62
CA GLU A 30 -1.85 13.84 10.95
C GLU A 30 -3.26 13.22 10.97
N SER A 31 -3.54 12.31 10.06
CA SER A 31 -4.81 11.59 10.06
C SER A 31 -4.87 10.58 11.19
N GLY A 32 -3.73 10.32 11.80
CA GLY A 32 -3.58 9.30 12.81
C GLY A 32 -4.25 9.68 14.09
N GLY A 33 -5.24 8.95 14.45
CA GLY A 33 -5.66 8.88 15.82
C GLY A 33 -4.57 8.22 16.64
N ALA A 34 -4.89 7.79 17.84
CA ALA A 34 -3.95 7.11 18.72
C ALA A 34 -3.47 5.76 18.19
N ILE A 35 -4.13 5.21 17.18
CA ILE A 35 -3.80 3.90 16.61
C ILE A 35 -3.39 4.08 15.15
N ARG A 36 -2.22 3.56 14.82
CA ARG A 36 -1.68 3.59 13.46
C ARG A 36 -2.03 2.31 12.75
N TYR A 37 -2.80 2.43 11.67
CA TYR A 37 -3.26 1.28 10.91
C TYR A 37 -2.42 1.03 9.65
N GLY A 38 -2.11 -0.24 9.41
CA GLY A 38 -1.75 -0.72 8.08
C GLY A 38 -3.00 -1.29 7.42
N ILE A 39 -3.28 -0.92 6.18
CA ILE A 39 -4.47 -1.36 5.47
C ILE A 39 -4.07 -2.37 4.39
N VAL A 40 -4.73 -3.51 4.38
CA VAL A 40 -4.49 -4.56 3.39
C VAL A 40 -5.79 -4.83 2.65
N GLY A 41 -5.76 -4.74 1.34
CA GLY A 41 -6.89 -5.11 0.49
C GLY A 41 -6.57 -6.37 -0.30
N SER A 42 -7.42 -7.38 -0.22
CA SER A 42 -7.24 -8.61 -0.96
C SER A 42 -8.37 -8.83 -1.94
N GLY A 43 -8.03 -9.09 -3.19
CA GLY A 43 -8.98 -9.27 -4.27
C GLY A 43 -9.58 -7.95 -4.75
N GLN A 44 -10.56 -8.03 -5.64
CA GLN A 44 -11.16 -6.84 -6.25
C GLN A 44 -11.90 -5.97 -5.23
N GLY A 45 -12.79 -6.58 -4.46
CA GLY A 45 -13.57 -5.85 -3.44
C GLY A 45 -12.71 -5.30 -2.33
N GLY A 46 -11.80 -6.12 -1.79
CA GLY A 46 -10.87 -5.69 -0.75
C GLY A 46 -9.93 -4.58 -1.23
N GLY A 47 -9.47 -4.67 -2.46
CA GLY A 47 -8.65 -3.63 -3.06
C GLY A 47 -9.36 -2.28 -3.14
N ARG A 48 -10.63 -2.29 -3.52
CA ARG A 48 -11.44 -1.06 -3.57
C ARG A 48 -11.63 -0.45 -2.19
N MET A 49 -11.83 -1.27 -1.18
CA MET A 49 -11.93 -0.79 0.20
C MET A 49 -10.60 -0.18 0.66
N ALA A 50 -9.50 -0.85 0.37
CA ALA A 50 -8.17 -0.34 0.70
C ALA A 50 -7.90 1.00 0.01
N LYS A 51 -8.30 1.14 -1.26
CA LYS A 51 -8.20 2.41 -1.99
C LYS A 51 -8.98 3.52 -1.30
N ALA A 52 -10.18 3.22 -0.82
CA ALA A 52 -10.99 4.21 -0.10
C ALA A 52 -10.28 4.69 1.17
N PHE A 53 -9.67 3.78 1.92
CA PHE A 53 -8.86 4.17 3.08
C PHE A 53 -7.64 5.00 2.69
N PHE A 54 -6.98 4.61 1.60
CA PHE A 54 -5.84 5.39 1.09
C PHE A 54 -6.26 6.84 0.79
N ASP A 55 -7.40 7.01 0.14
CA ASP A 55 -7.92 8.35 -0.19
C ASP A 55 -8.31 9.15 1.05
N LEU A 56 -8.63 8.48 2.15
CA LEU A 56 -8.89 9.12 3.44
C LEU A 56 -7.62 9.51 4.19
N GLY A 57 -6.45 9.19 3.66
CA GLY A 57 -5.17 9.56 4.27
C GLY A 57 -4.40 8.41 4.92
N TYR A 58 -4.93 7.20 4.89
CA TYR A 58 -4.22 6.02 5.42
C TYR A 58 -3.20 5.53 4.39
N ARG A 59 -2.01 6.11 4.41
CA ARG A 59 -1.00 5.89 3.37
C ARG A 59 -0.28 4.55 3.47
N LYS A 60 -0.28 3.91 4.63
CA LYS A 60 0.28 2.56 4.77
C LYS A 60 -0.76 1.54 4.33
N THR A 61 -0.94 1.47 3.03
CA THR A 61 -1.98 0.67 2.38
C THR A 61 -1.37 -0.15 1.26
N ILE A 62 -1.78 -1.39 1.15
CA ILE A 62 -1.37 -2.25 0.05
C ILE A 62 -2.57 -3.08 -0.44
N ALA A 63 -2.65 -3.25 -1.74
CA ALA A 63 -3.65 -4.10 -2.37
C ALA A 63 -2.99 -5.26 -3.11
N PHE A 64 -3.51 -6.46 -2.91
CA PHE A 64 -3.08 -7.67 -3.61
C PHE A 64 -4.17 -8.20 -4.52
N ASN A 65 -3.78 -8.73 -5.65
CA ASN A 65 -4.71 -9.47 -6.50
C ASN A 65 -3.94 -10.46 -7.39
N LEU A 66 -4.61 -11.51 -7.79
CA LEU A 66 -4.16 -12.42 -8.84
C LEU A 66 -4.44 -11.84 -10.23
N ALA A 67 -5.41 -10.95 -10.34
CA ALA A 67 -5.78 -10.30 -11.58
C ALA A 67 -5.09 -8.95 -11.71
N GLN A 68 -4.11 -8.86 -12.59
CA GLN A 68 -3.38 -7.62 -12.86
C GLN A 68 -4.32 -6.51 -13.33
N SER A 69 -5.33 -6.86 -14.13
CA SER A 69 -6.31 -5.89 -14.62
C SER A 69 -7.04 -5.15 -13.52
N ASP A 70 -7.41 -5.87 -12.47
CA ASP A 70 -8.09 -5.25 -11.32
C ASP A 70 -7.19 -4.26 -10.60
N LEU A 71 -5.91 -4.59 -10.45
CA LEU A 71 -4.95 -3.68 -9.86
C LEU A 71 -4.70 -2.44 -10.71
N ASN A 72 -4.64 -2.62 -12.03
CA ASN A 72 -4.41 -1.51 -12.95
C ASN A 72 -5.51 -0.45 -12.87
N HIS A 73 -6.74 -0.86 -12.60
CA HIS A 73 -7.89 0.04 -12.52
C HIS A 73 -8.14 0.58 -11.12
N LEU A 74 -7.31 0.21 -10.16
CA LEU A 74 -7.57 0.53 -8.76
C LEU A 74 -7.23 1.97 -8.39
N GLY A 75 -6.30 2.60 -9.11
CA GLY A 75 -5.93 3.99 -8.82
C GLY A 75 -4.98 4.18 -7.64
N LEU A 76 -4.40 3.12 -7.12
CA LEU A 76 -3.32 3.21 -6.14
C LEU A 76 -1.97 3.40 -6.85
N PRO A 77 -1.00 4.05 -6.19
CA PRO A 77 0.37 4.09 -6.71
C PRO A 77 0.94 2.68 -6.86
N GLU A 78 1.86 2.50 -7.78
CA GLU A 78 2.40 1.18 -8.12
C GLU A 78 3.02 0.44 -6.94
N ASN A 79 3.73 1.15 -6.06
CA ASN A 79 4.34 0.54 -4.90
C ASN A 79 3.33 0.11 -3.83
N HIS A 80 2.08 0.53 -3.95
CA HIS A 80 0.99 0.13 -3.05
C HIS A 80 0.13 -0.99 -3.63
N LYS A 81 0.53 -1.54 -4.77
CA LYS A 81 -0.15 -2.65 -5.42
C LYS A 81 0.81 -3.81 -5.57
N HIS A 82 0.31 -5.01 -5.38
CA HIS A 82 1.12 -6.20 -5.53
C HIS A 82 0.36 -7.29 -6.28
N HIS A 83 0.84 -7.58 -7.49
CA HIS A 83 0.28 -8.66 -8.30
C HIS A 83 0.91 -9.98 -7.87
N LEU A 84 0.08 -10.86 -7.34
CA LEU A 84 0.49 -12.21 -7.03
C LEU A 84 0.50 -13.01 -8.33
N VAL A 85 1.65 -13.13 -8.94
CA VAL A 85 1.80 -13.90 -10.17
C VAL A 85 1.72 -15.39 -9.83
N TYR A 86 0.72 -16.05 -10.36
CA TYR A 86 0.51 -17.47 -10.14
C TYR A 86 0.27 -18.15 -11.47
N GLU A 87 1.10 -19.15 -11.76
CA GLU A 87 1.11 -19.81 -13.05
C GLU A 87 -0.25 -20.44 -13.37
N GLY A 88 -0.77 -20.12 -14.55
CA GLY A 88 -2.04 -20.63 -15.01
C GLY A 88 -3.27 -19.89 -14.49
N ALA A 89 -3.08 -18.79 -13.74
CA ALA A 89 -4.21 -18.03 -13.22
C ALA A 89 -4.04 -16.54 -13.52
N SER A 90 -5.01 -15.99 -14.24
CA SER A 90 -5.15 -14.54 -14.42
C SER A 90 -6.12 -13.93 -13.40
N GLY A 91 -6.54 -14.71 -12.45
CA GLY A 91 -7.48 -14.41 -11.38
C GLY A 91 -7.97 -15.70 -10.79
N ALA A 92 -8.52 -15.64 -9.57
CA ALA A 92 -9.01 -16.85 -8.91
C ALA A 92 -10.36 -17.34 -9.44
N GLY A 93 -11.11 -16.47 -10.17
CA GLY A 93 -12.42 -16.83 -10.69
C GLY A 93 -13.39 -17.28 -9.60
N LYS A 94 -13.26 -16.72 -8.39
CA LYS A 94 -14.01 -17.12 -7.19
C LYS A 94 -13.68 -18.55 -6.72
N ASN A 95 -12.60 -19.13 -7.20
CA ASN A 95 -12.17 -20.44 -6.75
C ASN A 95 -11.24 -20.31 -5.53
N HIS A 96 -11.77 -20.63 -4.37
CA HIS A 96 -11.03 -20.50 -3.10
C HIS A 96 -9.77 -21.37 -3.05
N ALA A 97 -9.78 -22.52 -3.68
CA ALA A 97 -8.62 -23.42 -3.69
C ALA A 97 -7.46 -22.77 -4.44
N VAL A 98 -7.73 -22.10 -5.56
CA VAL A 98 -6.72 -21.39 -6.35
C VAL A 98 -6.17 -20.21 -5.56
N SER A 99 -7.05 -19.42 -4.95
CA SER A 99 -6.61 -18.27 -4.15
C SER A 99 -5.76 -18.70 -2.97
N LYS A 100 -6.20 -19.72 -2.26
CA LYS A 100 -5.48 -20.23 -1.08
C LYS A 100 -4.10 -20.73 -1.47
N LYS A 101 -4.01 -21.54 -2.51
CA LYS A 101 -2.74 -22.09 -2.95
C LYS A 101 -1.79 -21.00 -3.41
N ALA A 102 -2.29 -20.03 -4.18
CA ALA A 102 -1.48 -18.91 -4.63
C ALA A 102 -0.93 -18.12 -3.45
N PHE A 103 -1.75 -17.86 -2.44
CA PHE A 103 -1.33 -17.13 -1.25
C PHE A 103 -0.29 -17.95 -0.45
N ASP A 104 -0.55 -19.23 -0.25
CA ASP A 104 0.38 -20.10 0.49
C ASP A 104 1.76 -20.14 -0.19
N ASP A 105 1.78 -20.25 -1.53
CA ASP A 105 3.02 -20.31 -2.30
C ASP A 105 3.76 -18.97 -2.32
N LYS A 106 3.03 -17.86 -2.19
CA LYS A 106 3.58 -16.51 -2.26
C LYS A 106 3.61 -15.78 -0.92
N SER A 107 3.36 -16.48 0.17
CA SER A 107 3.26 -15.88 1.49
C SER A 107 4.50 -15.08 1.90
N GLN A 108 5.69 -15.57 1.56
CA GLN A 108 6.93 -14.86 1.88
C GLN A 108 7.04 -13.54 1.10
N GLU A 109 6.63 -13.55 -0.15
CA GLU A 109 6.60 -12.36 -1.00
C GLU A 109 5.63 -11.31 -0.45
N VAL A 110 4.45 -11.74 -0.04
CA VAL A 110 3.45 -10.88 0.61
C VAL A 110 4.00 -10.31 1.91
N PHE A 111 4.62 -11.13 2.73
CA PHE A 111 5.19 -10.69 4.00
C PHE A 111 6.31 -9.66 3.79
N ASN A 112 7.15 -9.86 2.81
CA ASN A 112 8.19 -8.89 2.47
C ASN A 112 7.59 -7.55 2.03
N LYS A 113 6.48 -7.60 1.29
CA LYS A 113 5.78 -6.40 0.86
C LYS A 113 5.15 -5.66 2.04
N TYR A 114 4.61 -6.38 3.02
CA TYR A 114 4.13 -5.76 4.27
C TYR A 114 5.26 -5.02 4.98
N LYS A 115 6.43 -5.63 5.11
CA LYS A 115 7.57 -4.98 5.76
C LYS A 115 7.99 -3.73 5.02
N GLU A 116 7.98 -3.78 3.70
CA GLU A 116 8.36 -2.64 2.87
C GLU A 116 7.43 -1.45 3.07
N ILE A 117 6.12 -1.69 3.07
CA ILE A 117 5.12 -0.63 3.13
C ILE A 117 4.87 -0.18 4.57
N PHE A 118 4.75 -1.13 5.49
CA PHE A 118 4.34 -0.81 6.85
C PHE A 118 5.53 -0.48 7.76
N GLY A 119 6.68 -1.10 7.51
CA GLY A 119 7.82 -0.93 8.41
C GLY A 119 7.48 -1.44 9.80
N ASP A 120 7.88 -0.70 10.81
CA ASP A 120 7.63 -0.98 12.21
C ASP A 120 6.74 0.09 12.88
N LYS A 121 6.09 0.93 12.07
CA LYS A 121 5.35 2.09 12.55
C LYS A 121 3.84 1.91 12.54
N ILE A 122 3.37 0.69 12.61
CA ILE A 122 1.94 0.40 12.69
C ILE A 122 1.62 -0.33 13.98
N ASP A 123 0.41 -0.12 14.46
CA ASP A 123 -0.08 -0.76 15.67
C ASP A 123 -1.03 -1.91 15.35
N ARG A 124 -1.78 -1.79 14.26
CA ARG A 124 -2.76 -2.78 13.83
C ARG A 124 -2.85 -2.86 12.32
N ILE A 125 -3.23 -4.02 11.84
CA ILE A 125 -3.52 -4.25 10.42
C ILE A 125 -5.01 -4.46 10.26
N LEU A 126 -5.60 -3.69 9.35
CA LEU A 126 -6.98 -3.89 8.93
C LEU A 126 -6.97 -4.60 7.58
N ILE A 127 -7.58 -5.77 7.54
CA ILE A 127 -7.63 -6.58 6.31
C ILE A 127 -9.01 -6.46 5.69
N CYS A 128 -9.06 -5.97 4.48
CA CYS A 128 -10.28 -5.80 3.70
C CYS A 128 -10.36 -6.92 2.66
N VAL A 129 -11.45 -7.67 2.67
CA VAL A 129 -11.65 -8.76 1.72
C VAL A 129 -13.07 -8.71 1.18
N GLY A 130 -13.23 -9.12 -0.06
CA GLY A 130 -14.54 -9.35 -0.65
C GLY A 130 -14.84 -10.83 -0.56
N VAL A 131 -16.05 -11.18 -0.16
CA VAL A 131 -16.49 -12.57 -0.05
C VAL A 131 -17.42 -12.93 -1.21
N GLY A 132 -17.05 -12.56 -2.35
CA GLY A 132 -17.58 -12.73 -3.60
C GLY A 132 -18.71 -13.53 -4.07
#